data_f0d992d31d478d298fbcfe847ec07ff3
#
_entry.id   f0d992d31d478d298fbcfe847ec07ff3
#
_cell.length_a   1.000
_cell.length_b   1.000
_cell.length_c   1.000
_cell.angle_alpha   90.00
_cell.angle_beta   90.00
_cell.angle_gamma   90.00
#
_symmetry.space_group_name_H-M   'P 1'
#
loop_
_entity.id
_entity.type
_entity.pdbx_description
1 polymer ?
#
loop_
_entity_poly.entity_id
_entity_poly.type
_entity_poly.pdbx_seq_one_letter_code
_entity_poly.pdbx_strand_id
1 'polypeptide(L)'
;MFYSELIVNGPVKKIVELPFPEVPSRCPKDDNGMPLYYKEVAVLALPFSDEKKLDNTQNIVDLTDKVSQGKIDIDLPDGQWIIMRFICSNNGQMLIVPSPKSNGLFIDFLDPESTKKHLSQFMNRLGINRGEKRDGGLTYLEFDSMELAEGIAWTDSMPSIFKTMRGYDITNYLPVLAGWTISDETERFL
;
A
#
# COMPACT_ATOMS: atom_id res chain seq x y z
N MET A 1 -0.48 -0.18 -2.81
CA MET A 1 0.94 -0.20 -2.41
C MET A 1 1.77 -0.76 -3.54
N PHE A 2 2.97 -0.21 -3.75
CA PHE A 2 3.95 -0.61 -4.76
C PHE A 2 5.29 -0.85 -4.10
N TYR A 3 6.18 -1.63 -4.72
CA TYR A 3 7.49 -1.89 -4.15
C TYR A 3 8.57 -1.91 -5.22
N SER A 4 9.81 -1.72 -4.77
CA SER A 4 11.03 -1.89 -5.57
C SER A 4 12.04 -2.73 -4.78
N GLU A 5 13.01 -3.28 -5.49
CA GLU A 5 14.02 -4.18 -4.93
C GLU A 5 15.42 -3.68 -5.33
N LEU A 6 16.37 -3.76 -4.39
CA LEU A 6 17.77 -3.47 -4.59
C LEU A 6 18.62 -4.58 -3.99
N ILE A 7 19.46 -5.24 -4.81
CA ILE A 7 20.37 -6.27 -4.34
C ILE A 7 21.69 -5.63 -3.93
N VAL A 8 22.18 -6.01 -2.75
CA VAL A 8 23.47 -5.57 -2.21
C VAL A 8 24.25 -6.76 -1.66
N ASN A 9 25.59 -6.71 -1.80
CA ASN A 9 26.47 -7.71 -1.25
C ASN A 9 27.12 -7.19 0.01
N GLY A 10 27.02 -7.92 1.10
CA GLY A 10 27.71 -7.68 2.36
C GLY A 10 29.05 -8.40 2.45
N PRO A 11 29.85 -8.08 3.48
CA PRO A 11 29.56 -7.07 4.48
C PRO A 11 29.63 -5.67 3.86
N VAL A 12 28.67 -4.81 4.19
CA VAL A 12 28.59 -3.47 3.57
C VAL A 12 28.10 -2.42 4.55
N LYS A 13 28.85 -1.30 4.59
CA LYS A 13 28.46 -0.10 5.32
C LYS A 13 28.58 1.10 4.40
N LYS A 14 27.47 1.61 3.91
CA LYS A 14 27.45 2.75 2.98
C LYS A 14 26.04 3.33 2.83
N ILE A 15 26.00 4.55 2.31
CA ILE A 15 24.74 5.14 1.86
C ILE A 15 24.45 4.63 0.45
N VAL A 16 23.23 4.13 0.24
CA VAL A 16 22.71 3.70 -1.06
C VAL A 16 21.47 4.48 -1.43
N GLU A 17 21.28 4.71 -2.71
CA GLU A 17 20.04 5.27 -3.25
C GLU A 17 19.06 4.13 -3.49
N LEU A 18 17.84 4.29 -2.96
CA LEU A 18 16.78 3.31 -3.13
C LEU A 18 16.03 3.60 -4.44
N PRO A 19 15.87 2.61 -5.34
CA PRO A 19 15.03 2.79 -6.51
C PRO A 19 13.62 3.14 -6.07
N PHE A 20 13.02 4.13 -6.76
CA PHE A 20 11.62 4.44 -6.50
C PHE A 20 10.74 3.35 -7.12
N PRO A 21 9.71 2.83 -6.40
CA PRO A 21 8.81 1.83 -6.94
C PRO A 21 8.10 2.31 -8.20
N GLU A 22 7.99 1.44 -9.19
CA GLU A 22 7.23 1.74 -10.40
C GLU A 22 5.74 1.84 -10.08
N VAL A 23 5.12 2.94 -10.49
CA VAL A 23 3.68 3.18 -10.34
C VAL A 23 3.01 3.25 -11.71
N PRO A 24 1.72 2.92 -11.84
CA PRO A 24 1.00 2.96 -13.11
C PRO A 24 1.17 4.30 -13.84
N SER A 25 1.20 4.25 -15.17
CA SER A 25 1.34 5.46 -16.01
C SER A 25 0.21 6.47 -15.77
N ARG A 26 -0.99 5.99 -15.42
CA ARG A 26 -2.17 6.81 -15.11
C ARG A 26 -2.13 7.46 -13.72
N CYS A 27 -1.18 7.08 -12.85
CA CYS A 27 -1.01 7.75 -11.56
C CYS A 27 -0.70 9.23 -11.79
N PRO A 28 -1.42 10.16 -11.14
CA PRO A 28 -1.11 11.58 -11.23
C PRO A 28 0.31 11.86 -10.72
N LYS A 29 1.10 12.55 -11.54
CA LYS A 29 2.51 12.84 -11.30
C LYS A 29 2.78 14.33 -11.39
N ASP A 30 3.85 14.77 -10.74
CA ASP A 30 4.41 16.10 -10.87
C ASP A 30 5.26 16.24 -12.14
N ASP A 31 5.84 17.41 -12.36
CA ASP A 31 6.69 17.73 -13.53
C ASP A 31 8.00 16.90 -13.54
N ASN A 32 8.39 16.31 -12.42
CA ASN A 32 9.55 15.43 -12.30
C ASN A 32 9.20 13.94 -12.49
N GLY A 33 7.93 13.63 -12.75
CA GLY A 33 7.44 12.26 -12.93
C GLY A 33 7.18 11.52 -11.61
N MET A 34 7.26 12.20 -10.46
CA MET A 34 6.95 11.62 -9.16
C MET A 34 5.45 11.64 -8.88
N PRO A 35 4.89 10.62 -8.23
CA PRO A 35 3.49 10.64 -7.83
C PRO A 35 3.17 11.88 -7.00
N LEU A 36 2.04 12.54 -7.27
CA LEU A 36 1.57 13.69 -6.47
C LEU A 36 1.29 13.29 -5.00
N TYR A 37 1.02 12.04 -4.76
CA TYR A 37 0.87 11.48 -3.43
C TYR A 37 1.62 10.18 -3.31
N TYR A 38 2.51 10.09 -2.36
CA TYR A 38 3.05 8.82 -1.88
C TYR A 38 3.50 8.96 -0.42
N LYS A 39 3.54 7.83 0.27
CA LYS A 39 4.12 7.69 1.60
C LYS A 39 4.97 6.43 1.67
N GLU A 40 6.07 6.53 2.38
CA GLU A 40 6.88 5.37 2.75
C GLU A 40 6.04 4.46 3.67
N VAL A 41 5.99 3.18 3.33
CA VAL A 41 5.33 2.17 4.16
C VAL A 41 6.36 1.41 4.97
N ALA A 42 7.36 0.86 4.30
CA ALA A 42 8.48 0.19 4.94
C ALA A 42 9.67 0.06 3.99
N VAL A 43 10.87 -0.03 4.57
CA VAL A 43 12.08 -0.46 3.88
C VAL A 43 12.69 -1.61 4.67
N LEU A 44 12.74 -2.78 4.05
CA LEU A 44 13.13 -4.04 4.69
C LEU A 44 14.34 -4.63 3.99
N ALA A 45 15.36 -5.05 4.75
CA ALA A 45 16.44 -5.84 4.21
C ALA A 45 16.23 -7.32 4.58
N LEU A 46 16.29 -8.19 3.59
CA LEU A 46 16.12 -9.63 3.74
C LEU A 46 17.37 -10.35 3.20
N PRO A 47 17.74 -11.52 3.74
CA PRO A 47 18.69 -12.40 3.07
C PRO A 47 18.19 -12.72 1.65
N PHE A 48 19.10 -12.64 0.68
CA PHE A 48 18.76 -12.92 -0.72
C PHE A 48 18.38 -14.40 -0.90
N SER A 49 17.37 -14.64 -1.73
CA SER A 49 16.95 -15.96 -2.13
C SER A 49 16.39 -15.91 -3.56
N ASP A 50 16.94 -16.71 -4.46
CA ASP A 50 16.45 -16.84 -5.85
C ASP A 50 15.01 -17.37 -5.90
N GLU A 51 14.62 -18.18 -4.92
CA GLU A 51 13.28 -18.76 -4.80
C GLU A 51 12.28 -17.83 -4.09
N LYS A 52 12.71 -16.63 -3.69
CA LYS A 52 11.91 -15.71 -2.85
C LYS A 52 11.37 -16.39 -1.59
N LYS A 53 12.23 -17.11 -0.88
CA LYS A 53 11.88 -17.87 0.31
C LYS A 53 12.73 -17.45 1.50
N LEU A 54 12.07 -17.28 2.65
CA LEU A 54 12.67 -17.05 3.96
C LEU A 54 12.27 -18.18 4.90
N ASP A 55 13.16 -18.55 5.80
CA ASP A 55 12.86 -19.54 6.84
C ASP A 55 11.93 -18.96 7.93
N ASN A 56 12.11 -17.69 8.25
CA ASN A 56 11.30 -16.97 9.25
C ASN A 56 11.44 -15.44 9.09
N THR A 57 10.66 -14.69 9.85
CA THR A 57 10.69 -13.22 9.86
C THR A 57 11.85 -12.61 10.68
N GLN A 58 12.55 -13.40 11.48
CA GLN A 58 13.60 -12.89 12.41
C GLN A 58 14.83 -12.36 11.66
N ASN A 59 15.05 -12.83 10.43
CA ASN A 59 16.16 -12.41 9.59
C ASN A 59 15.85 -11.14 8.78
N ILE A 60 14.65 -10.59 8.91
CA ILE A 60 14.25 -9.34 8.27
C ILE A 60 14.72 -8.18 9.13
N VAL A 61 15.45 -7.26 8.53
CA VAL A 61 15.92 -6.03 9.19
C VAL A 61 15.04 -4.88 8.71
N ASP A 62 14.29 -4.28 9.64
CA ASP A 62 13.52 -3.06 9.34
C ASP A 62 14.46 -1.85 9.32
N LEU A 63 14.50 -1.17 8.19
CA LEU A 63 15.34 -0.01 7.91
C LEU A 63 14.51 1.26 7.66
N THR A 64 13.22 1.21 7.90
CA THR A 64 12.26 2.28 7.54
C THR A 64 12.65 3.63 8.11
N ASP A 65 13.04 3.67 9.39
CA ASP A 65 13.42 4.92 10.08
C ASP A 65 14.78 5.51 9.62
N LYS A 66 15.55 4.74 8.82
CA LYS A 66 16.84 5.18 8.28
C LYS A 66 16.74 5.83 6.91
N VAL A 67 15.54 5.86 6.32
CA VAL A 67 15.32 6.46 5.00
C VAL A 67 15.31 7.98 5.09
N SER A 68 16.10 8.62 4.26
CA SER A 68 16.10 10.08 4.10
C SER A 68 16.24 10.44 2.63
N GLN A 69 15.29 11.17 2.09
CA GLN A 69 15.32 11.65 0.69
C GLN A 69 15.61 10.54 -0.35
N GLY A 70 14.99 9.36 -0.17
CA GLY A 70 15.21 8.22 -1.07
C GLY A 70 16.55 7.50 -0.92
N LYS A 71 17.33 7.87 0.08
CA LYS A 71 18.63 7.24 0.42
C LYS A 71 18.55 6.58 1.79
N ILE A 72 19.42 5.60 1.99
CA ILE A 72 19.48 4.87 3.25
C ILE A 72 20.93 4.55 3.59
N ASP A 73 21.28 4.72 4.86
CA ASP A 73 22.57 4.25 5.42
C ASP A 73 22.39 2.80 5.88
N ILE A 74 23.06 1.90 5.16
CA ILE A 74 23.01 0.47 5.44
C ILE A 74 24.28 0.00 6.15
N ASP A 75 24.10 -0.91 7.11
CA ASP A 75 25.16 -1.67 7.79
C ASP A 75 24.68 -3.12 7.84
N LEU A 76 25.06 -3.91 6.83
CA LEU A 76 24.58 -5.29 6.64
C LEU A 76 25.76 -6.26 6.74
N PRO A 77 25.57 -7.41 7.41
CA PRO A 77 26.60 -8.41 7.58
C PRO A 77 26.95 -9.13 6.27
N ASP A 78 27.87 -10.07 6.35
CA ASP A 78 28.28 -10.90 5.22
C ASP A 78 27.09 -11.64 4.59
N GLY A 79 27.14 -11.83 3.27
CA GLY A 79 26.07 -12.44 2.48
C GLY A 79 25.47 -11.49 1.45
N GLN A 80 24.56 -12.04 0.65
CA GLN A 80 23.77 -11.25 -0.29
C GLN A 80 22.42 -10.88 0.31
N TRP A 81 22.02 -9.63 0.11
CA TRP A 81 20.82 -9.05 0.68
C TRP A 81 19.95 -8.44 -0.41
N ILE A 82 18.64 -8.45 -0.19
CA ILE A 82 17.70 -7.68 -0.97
C ILE A 82 17.05 -6.63 -0.08
N ILE A 83 17.08 -5.38 -0.52
CA ILE A 83 16.40 -4.27 0.14
C ILE A 83 15.12 -4.01 -0.61
N MET A 84 13.99 -4.24 0.03
CA MET A 84 12.66 -3.98 -0.50
C MET A 84 12.14 -2.66 0.04
N ARG A 85 11.74 -1.76 -0.86
CA ARG A 85 11.11 -0.49 -0.52
C ARG A 85 9.63 -0.53 -0.87
N PHE A 86 8.76 -0.33 0.09
CA PHE A 86 7.32 -0.30 -0.08
C PHE A 86 6.80 1.12 0.08
N ILE A 87 5.98 1.58 -0.88
CA ILE A 87 5.31 2.88 -0.81
C ILE A 87 3.80 2.72 -0.99
N CYS A 88 3.03 3.54 -0.29
CA CYS A 88 1.61 3.77 -0.59
C CYS A 88 1.50 4.95 -1.56
N SER A 89 0.82 4.75 -2.69
CA SER A 89 0.53 5.81 -3.65
C SER A 89 -0.83 5.55 -4.27
N ASN A 90 -1.48 6.56 -4.83
CA ASN A 90 -2.65 6.27 -5.63
C ASN A 90 -2.24 5.59 -6.94
N ASN A 91 -3.12 4.77 -7.47
CA ASN A 91 -2.89 4.01 -8.70
C ASN A 91 -3.49 4.71 -9.94
N GLY A 92 -4.08 5.89 -9.77
CA GLY A 92 -4.72 6.64 -10.85
C GLY A 92 -6.03 6.03 -11.34
N GLN A 93 -6.60 5.08 -10.62
CA GLN A 93 -7.85 4.44 -11.04
C GLN A 93 -9.02 5.42 -11.01
N MET A 94 -9.82 5.38 -12.07
CA MET A 94 -11.05 6.17 -12.24
C MET A 94 -12.18 5.24 -12.67
N LEU A 95 -13.41 5.71 -12.55
CA LEU A 95 -14.58 5.01 -13.13
C LEU A 95 -14.37 4.80 -14.63
N ILE A 96 -14.75 3.63 -15.13
CA ILE A 96 -14.62 3.28 -16.56
C ILE A 96 -15.52 4.16 -17.41
N VAL A 97 -16.74 4.43 -16.95
CA VAL A 97 -17.73 5.27 -17.65
C VAL A 97 -18.29 6.30 -16.66
N PRO A 98 -17.51 7.34 -16.32
CA PRO A 98 -17.98 8.37 -15.41
C PRO A 98 -18.97 9.30 -16.09
N SER A 99 -19.94 9.83 -15.34
CA SER A 99 -20.68 11.00 -15.79
C SER A 99 -19.72 12.21 -15.84
N PRO A 100 -20.01 13.26 -16.65
CA PRO A 100 -19.12 14.43 -16.75
C PRO A 100 -18.81 15.10 -15.39
N LYS A 101 -19.71 14.95 -14.40
CA LYS A 101 -19.56 15.52 -13.05
C LYS A 101 -18.94 14.56 -12.02
N SER A 102 -18.73 13.29 -12.38
CA SER A 102 -18.15 12.26 -11.52
C SER A 102 -16.80 11.75 -12.04
N ASN A 103 -16.21 12.45 -13.02
CA ASN A 103 -14.90 12.11 -13.54
C ASN A 103 -13.83 12.49 -12.51
N GLY A 104 -13.10 11.51 -12.01
CA GLY A 104 -12.05 11.69 -11.01
C GLY A 104 -11.54 10.37 -10.48
N LEU A 105 -10.57 10.45 -9.58
CA LEU A 105 -9.98 9.29 -8.92
C LEU A 105 -10.99 8.63 -7.99
N PHE A 106 -10.86 7.30 -7.84
CA PHE A 106 -11.56 6.58 -6.78
C PHE A 106 -11.13 7.10 -5.41
N ILE A 107 -12.07 7.03 -4.48
CA ILE A 107 -11.77 7.24 -3.06
C ILE A 107 -10.94 6.06 -2.54
N ASP A 108 -10.23 6.28 -1.44
CA ASP A 108 -9.67 5.19 -0.65
C ASP A 108 -10.81 4.48 0.10
N PHE A 109 -11.29 3.37 -0.45
CA PHE A 109 -12.40 2.60 0.14
C PHE A 109 -11.96 1.73 1.34
N LEU A 110 -10.65 1.62 1.59
CA LEU A 110 -10.11 1.02 2.81
C LEU A 110 -10.01 2.04 3.96
N ASP A 111 -10.17 3.33 3.66
CA ASP A 111 -10.25 4.38 4.67
C ASP A 111 -11.71 4.68 5.05
N PRO A 112 -12.14 4.38 6.29
CA PRO A 112 -13.51 4.62 6.72
C PRO A 112 -13.94 6.08 6.63
N GLU A 113 -13.03 7.04 6.87
CA GLU A 113 -13.37 8.47 6.83
C GLU A 113 -13.57 8.96 5.40
N SER A 114 -12.77 8.50 4.45
CA SER A 114 -12.95 8.78 3.02
C SER A 114 -14.30 8.24 2.53
N THR A 115 -14.64 7.01 2.88
CA THR A 115 -15.91 6.37 2.54
C THR A 115 -17.09 7.11 3.15
N LYS A 116 -17.02 7.45 4.44
CA LYS A 116 -18.05 8.22 5.14
C LYS A 116 -18.26 9.60 4.52
N LYS A 117 -17.17 10.31 4.19
CA LYS A 117 -17.23 11.62 3.52
C LYS A 117 -17.92 11.52 2.17
N HIS A 118 -17.55 10.51 1.37
CA HIS A 118 -18.14 10.27 0.05
C HIS A 118 -19.65 10.01 0.15
N LEU A 119 -20.05 9.06 1.00
CA LEU A 119 -21.47 8.74 1.22
C LEU A 119 -22.25 9.94 1.75
N SER A 120 -21.70 10.70 2.70
CA SER A 120 -22.36 11.90 3.24
C SER A 120 -22.58 12.96 2.17
N GLN A 121 -21.58 13.19 1.29
CA GLN A 121 -21.73 14.15 0.18
C GLN A 121 -22.80 13.67 -0.83
N PHE A 122 -22.85 12.39 -1.13
CA PHE A 122 -23.84 11.80 -2.01
C PHE A 122 -25.26 11.96 -1.43
N MET A 123 -25.45 11.57 -0.17
CA MET A 123 -26.74 11.69 0.52
C MET A 123 -27.22 13.14 0.63
N ASN A 124 -26.31 14.06 0.96
CA ASN A 124 -26.62 15.51 1.01
C ASN A 124 -27.08 16.05 -0.33
N ARG A 125 -26.44 15.64 -1.44
CA ARG A 125 -26.84 16.06 -2.80
C ARG A 125 -28.22 15.54 -3.20
N LEU A 126 -28.60 14.35 -2.70
CA LEU A 126 -29.94 13.79 -2.88
C LEU A 126 -30.97 14.38 -1.92
N GLY A 127 -30.56 15.27 -1.00
CA GLY A 127 -31.42 15.83 0.05
C GLY A 127 -31.93 14.76 1.03
N ILE A 128 -31.16 13.72 1.24
CA ILE A 128 -31.52 12.60 2.14
C ILE A 128 -30.84 12.84 3.48
N ASN A 129 -31.66 13.02 4.52
CA ASN A 129 -31.17 13.14 5.89
C ASN A 129 -31.38 11.82 6.65
N ARG A 130 -30.46 11.51 7.57
CA ARG A 130 -30.55 10.31 8.38
C ARG A 130 -31.84 10.32 9.22
N GLY A 131 -32.63 9.27 9.07
CA GLY A 131 -33.86 9.08 9.83
C GLY A 131 -35.12 9.72 9.22
N GLU A 132 -35.00 10.47 8.12
CA GLU A 132 -36.16 10.96 7.39
C GLU A 132 -36.79 9.85 6.56
N LYS A 133 -38.09 9.62 6.77
CA LYS A 133 -38.90 8.80 5.87
C LYS A 133 -39.55 9.70 4.83
N ARG A 134 -39.27 9.47 3.56
CA ARG A 134 -39.91 10.14 2.43
C ARG A 134 -40.57 9.11 1.54
N ASP A 135 -41.78 9.43 1.09
CA ASP A 135 -42.42 8.65 0.06
C ASP A 135 -41.60 8.76 -1.24
N GLY A 136 -41.20 7.59 -1.80
CA GLY A 136 -40.33 7.54 -2.98
C GLY A 136 -38.83 7.85 -2.71
N GLY A 137 -38.38 7.82 -1.45
CA GLY A 137 -36.98 7.98 -1.09
C GLY A 137 -36.12 6.76 -1.41
N LEU A 138 -34.81 6.87 -1.10
CA LEU A 138 -33.83 5.79 -1.26
C LEU A 138 -34.22 4.61 -0.38
N THR A 139 -34.49 3.46 -0.99
CA THR A 139 -34.91 2.23 -0.30
C THR A 139 -33.75 1.27 -0.08
N TYR A 140 -32.76 1.26 -0.96
CA TYR A 140 -31.57 0.46 -0.84
C TYR A 140 -30.39 1.15 -1.54
N LEU A 141 -29.19 0.74 -1.18
CA LEU A 141 -27.95 1.11 -1.82
C LEU A 141 -27.25 -0.18 -2.26
N GLU A 142 -26.90 -0.25 -3.53
CA GLU A 142 -26.15 -1.37 -4.08
C GLU A 142 -24.66 -1.03 -4.06
N PHE A 143 -23.86 -1.95 -3.54
CA PHE A 143 -22.41 -1.94 -3.65
C PHE A 143 -22.03 -3.06 -4.59
N ASP A 144 -21.51 -2.69 -5.74
CA ASP A 144 -20.95 -3.64 -6.70
C ASP A 144 -19.52 -4.03 -6.29
N SER A 145 -18.88 -4.89 -7.09
CA SER A 145 -17.53 -5.37 -6.85
C SER A 145 -16.52 -4.23 -6.68
N MET A 146 -15.63 -4.38 -5.73
CA MET A 146 -14.45 -3.52 -5.63
C MET A 146 -13.42 -4.00 -6.65
N GLU A 147 -13.43 -3.39 -7.82
CA GLU A 147 -12.47 -3.67 -8.88
C GLU A 147 -11.12 -3.07 -8.51
N LEU A 148 -10.25 -3.93 -7.97
CA LEU A 148 -8.88 -3.55 -7.63
C LEU A 148 -8.04 -3.51 -8.91
N ALA A 149 -7.51 -2.34 -9.22
CA ALA A 149 -6.52 -2.18 -10.27
C ALA A 149 -5.12 -2.59 -9.78
N GLU A 150 -4.10 -2.29 -10.56
CA GLU A 150 -2.70 -2.63 -10.30
C GLU A 150 -2.22 -2.23 -8.89
N GLY A 151 -1.32 -3.03 -8.35
CA GLY A 151 -0.73 -2.85 -7.02
C GLY A 151 -1.43 -3.66 -5.93
N ILE A 152 -0.89 -3.57 -4.74
CA ILE A 152 -1.43 -4.21 -3.54
C ILE A 152 -2.39 -3.24 -2.87
N ALA A 153 -3.62 -3.69 -2.55
CA ALA A 153 -4.58 -2.85 -1.82
C ALA A 153 -3.99 -2.41 -0.47
N TRP A 154 -3.98 -1.11 -0.23
CA TRP A 154 -3.36 -0.53 0.95
C TRP A 154 -3.95 0.83 1.30
N THR A 155 -3.98 1.14 2.60
CA THR A 155 -4.31 2.46 3.14
C THR A 155 -3.35 2.81 4.27
N ASP A 156 -3.22 4.08 4.62
CA ASP A 156 -2.31 4.56 5.67
C ASP A 156 -2.56 3.92 7.04
N SER A 157 -3.82 3.65 7.36
CA SER A 157 -4.21 3.05 8.63
C SER A 157 -4.06 1.52 8.67
N MET A 158 -3.68 0.88 7.56
CA MET A 158 -3.60 -0.58 7.46
C MET A 158 -2.74 -1.22 8.56
N PRO A 159 -1.52 -0.75 8.87
CA PRO A 159 -0.70 -1.39 9.91
C PRO A 159 -1.38 -1.39 11.28
N SER A 160 -1.99 -0.27 11.67
CA SER A 160 -2.65 -0.14 12.98
C SER A 160 -3.93 -0.97 13.08
N ILE A 161 -4.74 -0.99 12.02
CA ILE A 161 -5.97 -1.78 11.94
C ILE A 161 -5.62 -3.27 11.95
N PHE A 162 -4.67 -3.68 11.12
CA PHE A 162 -4.22 -5.07 11.06
C PHE A 162 -3.71 -5.56 12.42
N LYS A 163 -2.87 -4.77 13.09
CA LYS A 163 -2.35 -5.10 14.42
C LYS A 163 -3.47 -5.23 15.45
N THR A 164 -4.47 -4.35 15.40
CA THR A 164 -5.64 -4.42 16.29
C THR A 164 -6.47 -5.68 16.02
N MET A 165 -6.68 -6.04 14.77
CA MET A 165 -7.52 -7.19 14.39
C MET A 165 -6.82 -8.54 14.53
N ARG A 166 -5.52 -8.60 14.26
CA ARG A 166 -4.74 -9.85 14.18
C ARG A 166 -3.79 -10.06 15.35
N GLY A 167 -3.48 -9.01 16.13
CA GLY A 167 -2.62 -9.09 17.33
C GLY A 167 -1.11 -9.06 17.01
N TYR A 168 -0.70 -8.90 15.76
CA TYR A 168 0.70 -8.80 15.36
C TYR A 168 0.92 -7.74 14.28
N ASP A 169 2.19 -7.35 14.04
CA ASP A 169 2.56 -6.32 13.09
C ASP A 169 2.67 -6.91 11.67
N ILE A 170 2.07 -6.22 10.68
CA ILE A 170 2.10 -6.64 9.28
C ILE A 170 3.47 -6.39 8.61
N THR A 171 4.28 -5.49 9.15
CA THR A 171 5.48 -4.98 8.48
C THR A 171 6.41 -6.10 8.00
N ASN A 172 6.73 -7.05 8.86
CA ASN A 172 7.62 -8.16 8.50
C ASN A 172 6.99 -9.18 7.53
N TYR A 173 5.69 -9.06 7.24
CA TYR A 173 4.98 -9.89 6.27
C TYR A 173 4.75 -9.19 4.93
N LEU A 174 5.16 -7.93 4.77
CA LEU A 174 5.06 -7.22 3.48
C LEU A 174 5.74 -7.96 2.32
N PRO A 175 6.89 -8.63 2.51
CA PRO A 175 7.47 -9.45 1.44
C PRO A 175 6.53 -10.54 0.91
N VAL A 176 5.65 -11.11 1.75
CA VAL A 176 4.65 -12.11 1.31
C VAL A 176 3.69 -11.51 0.29
N LEU A 177 3.27 -10.26 0.51
CA LEU A 177 2.41 -9.52 -0.44
C LEU A 177 3.14 -9.22 -1.77
N ALA A 178 4.47 -9.28 -1.77
CA ALA A 178 5.33 -9.13 -2.96
C ALA A 178 5.73 -10.50 -3.57
N GLY A 179 5.09 -11.60 -3.14
CA GLY A 179 5.30 -12.93 -3.69
C GLY A 179 6.42 -13.74 -3.03
N TRP A 180 6.91 -13.31 -1.86
CA TRP A 180 7.80 -14.12 -1.04
C TRP A 180 7.04 -15.16 -0.22
N THR A 181 7.70 -16.25 0.12
CA THR A 181 7.20 -17.23 1.10
C THR A 181 8.03 -17.20 2.36
N ILE A 182 7.39 -17.29 3.53
CA ILE A 182 8.06 -17.32 4.83
C ILE A 182 7.70 -18.64 5.47
N SER A 183 8.40 -19.71 5.09
CA SER A 183 8.19 -21.07 5.57
C SER A 183 6.70 -21.39 5.81
N ASP A 184 6.35 -21.94 6.97
CA ASP A 184 4.97 -22.29 7.32
C ASP A 184 4.12 -21.07 7.75
N GLU A 185 4.74 -19.89 7.92
CA GLU A 185 4.04 -18.67 8.34
C GLU A 185 3.23 -18.03 7.20
N THR A 186 3.62 -18.28 5.94
CA THR A 186 2.92 -17.70 4.78
C THR A 186 1.46 -18.14 4.72
N GLU A 187 1.17 -19.44 4.88
CA GLU A 187 -0.20 -19.95 4.88
C GLU A 187 -1.03 -19.40 6.05
N ARG A 188 -0.38 -19.16 7.19
CA ARG A 188 -1.04 -18.58 8.35
C ARG A 188 -1.36 -17.09 8.17
N PHE A 189 -0.53 -16.37 7.37
CA PHE A 189 -0.72 -14.97 7.07
C PHE A 189 -1.81 -14.74 6.02
N LEU A 190 -1.83 -15.52 4.94
CA LEU A 190 -2.82 -15.47 3.87
C LEU A 190 -4.17 -16.05 4.30
#